data_e9a8509a76d205b709dac108b3ba3dba
#
_entry.id   e9a8509a76d205b709dac108b3ba3dba
#
_cell.length_a   1.000
_cell.length_b   1.000
_cell.length_c   1.000
_cell.angle_alpha   90.00
_cell.angle_beta   90.00
_cell.angle_gamma   90.00
#
_symmetry.space_group_name_H-M   'P 1'
#
loop_
_entity.id
_entity.type
_entity.pdbx_description
1 polymer ?
#
loop_
_entity_poly.entity_id
_entity_poly.type
_entity_poly.pdbx_seq_one_letter_code
_entity_poly.pdbx_strand_id
1 'polypeptide(L)'
;SVTEDEGVKYLVHCDGKCPMLNEKGLCSVQLAYGEENISDICREHPRFYEWFGDYKEAGVGLACEEAVRMYLSDDEPVRFFTKEIDEEPDDLEFDPQLLETMLFARTAFIDLLQNREYSLHDRLVNVLSATAEIQYALDEEDTEEIKAIAQELSHPEIIAERVESLKKALPEKPLENAENMLLYLERL
;
A
#
# COMPACT_ATOMS: atom_id res chain seq x y z
N SER A 1 -19.32 4.79 25.95
CA SER A 1 -18.67 5.48 27.07
C SER A 1 -17.36 6.08 26.62
N VAL A 2 -16.97 7.19 27.25
CA VAL A 2 -15.64 7.80 27.10
C VAL A 2 -14.80 7.34 28.28
N THR A 3 -13.57 6.89 28.04
CA THR A 3 -12.57 6.66 29.07
C THR A 3 -11.42 7.65 28.88
N GLU A 4 -10.63 7.86 29.95
CA GLU A 4 -9.46 8.72 29.91
C GLU A 4 -8.27 7.93 30.45
N ASP A 5 -7.16 7.98 29.74
CA ASP A 5 -5.89 7.39 30.13
C ASP A 5 -4.77 8.36 29.77
N GLU A 6 -3.87 8.64 30.73
CA GLU A 6 -2.77 9.61 30.61
C GLU A 6 -3.17 10.98 30.03
N GLY A 7 -4.39 11.45 30.33
CA GLY A 7 -4.93 12.74 29.83
C GLY A 7 -5.53 12.68 28.43
N VAL A 8 -5.50 11.52 27.77
CA VAL A 8 -6.13 11.30 26.46
C VAL A 8 -7.50 10.65 26.65
N LYS A 9 -8.51 11.19 25.98
CA LYS A 9 -9.88 10.67 26.01
C LYS A 9 -10.12 9.72 24.85
N TYR A 10 -10.60 8.53 25.16
CA TYR A 10 -10.92 7.48 24.19
C TYR A 10 -12.41 7.19 24.14
N LEU A 11 -12.94 6.96 22.95
CA LEU A 11 -14.27 6.38 22.77
C LEU A 11 -14.17 4.85 22.88
N VAL A 12 -14.81 4.30 23.91
CA VAL A 12 -14.84 2.85 24.10
C VAL A 12 -15.88 2.23 23.17
N HIS A 13 -15.44 1.33 22.32
CA HIS A 13 -16.33 0.56 21.47
C HIS A 13 -17.21 -0.39 22.33
N CYS A 14 -18.46 -0.55 21.94
CA CYS A 14 -19.39 -1.50 22.53
C CYS A 14 -19.60 -2.64 21.54
N ASP A 15 -19.22 -3.86 21.92
CA ASP A 15 -19.31 -5.04 21.03
C ASP A 15 -18.64 -4.83 19.66
N GLY A 16 -17.45 -4.21 19.66
CA GLY A 16 -16.69 -3.91 18.44
C GLY A 16 -17.24 -2.77 17.60
N LYS A 17 -18.28 -2.07 18.04
CA LYS A 17 -18.91 -0.97 17.31
C LYS A 17 -18.71 0.37 18.01
N CYS A 18 -18.62 1.43 17.21
CA CYS A 18 -18.61 2.79 17.70
C CYS A 18 -19.93 3.11 18.44
N PRO A 19 -19.87 3.66 19.67
CA PRO A 19 -21.09 3.97 20.45
C PRO A 19 -21.92 5.12 19.87
N MET A 20 -21.41 5.84 18.87
CA MET A 20 -22.11 6.93 18.20
C MET A 20 -22.93 6.46 16.99
N LEU A 21 -22.88 5.17 16.65
CA LEU A 21 -23.70 4.62 15.58
C LEU A 21 -25.16 4.42 16.04
N ASN A 22 -26.08 4.82 15.20
CA ASN A 22 -27.50 4.52 15.36
C ASN A 22 -27.84 3.11 14.86
N GLU A 23 -29.09 2.70 14.94
CA GLU A 23 -29.58 1.40 14.51
C GLU A 23 -29.37 1.12 13.00
N LYS A 24 -29.18 2.18 12.19
CA LYS A 24 -28.90 2.10 10.75
C LYS A 24 -27.40 2.08 10.43
N GLY A 25 -26.53 2.07 11.45
CA GLY A 25 -25.08 2.09 11.27
C GLY A 25 -24.52 3.48 10.89
N LEU A 26 -25.29 4.56 11.03
CA LEU A 26 -24.86 5.93 10.73
C LEU A 26 -24.45 6.67 12.00
N CYS A 27 -23.45 7.56 11.88
CA CYS A 27 -22.98 8.37 13.01
C CYS A 27 -24.03 9.39 13.45
N SER A 28 -24.53 9.29 14.69
CA SER A 28 -25.51 10.20 15.26
C SER A 28 -24.96 11.61 15.44
N VAL A 29 -23.66 11.75 15.71
CA VAL A 29 -23.00 13.06 15.84
C VAL A 29 -23.00 13.78 14.50
N GLN A 30 -22.56 13.10 13.44
CA GLN A 30 -22.54 13.66 12.09
C GLN A 30 -23.93 14.04 11.60
N LEU A 31 -24.93 13.18 11.86
CA LEU A 31 -26.32 13.46 11.48
C LEU A 31 -26.93 14.65 12.22
N ALA A 32 -26.57 14.85 13.48
CA ALA A 32 -27.14 15.91 14.32
C ALA A 32 -26.41 17.25 14.21
N TYR A 33 -25.09 17.22 13.99
CA TYR A 33 -24.22 18.39 14.14
C TYR A 33 -23.34 18.69 12.91
N GLY A 34 -23.33 17.81 11.89
CA GLY A 34 -22.51 17.98 10.70
C GLY A 34 -21.11 17.34 10.81
N GLU A 35 -20.43 17.30 9.68
CA GLU A 35 -19.07 16.70 9.54
C GLU A 35 -18.01 17.47 10.33
N GLU A 36 -18.18 18.79 10.46
CA GLU A 36 -17.26 19.65 11.20
C GLU A 36 -17.23 19.38 12.71
N ASN A 37 -18.20 18.62 13.23
CA ASN A 37 -18.34 18.31 14.66
C ASN A 37 -17.96 16.87 15.01
N ILE A 38 -17.52 16.05 14.06
CA ILE A 38 -16.94 14.75 14.34
C ILE A 38 -15.44 14.87 14.63
N SER A 39 -14.84 13.84 15.27
CA SER A 39 -13.40 13.84 15.55
C SER A 39 -12.59 13.81 14.26
N ASP A 40 -11.34 14.34 14.32
CA ASP A 40 -10.44 14.34 13.17
C ASP A 40 -10.20 12.94 12.61
N ILE A 41 -10.00 11.95 13.48
CA ILE A 41 -9.86 10.54 13.07
C ILE A 41 -11.07 10.08 12.25
N CYS A 42 -12.29 10.44 12.65
CA CYS A 42 -13.50 10.06 11.92
C CYS A 42 -13.65 10.83 10.60
N ARG A 43 -13.22 12.09 10.56
CA ARG A 43 -13.29 12.93 9.38
C ARG A 43 -12.25 12.53 8.34
N GLU A 44 -11.04 12.21 8.80
CA GLU A 44 -9.95 11.82 7.92
C GLU A 44 -10.05 10.37 7.44
N HIS A 45 -10.70 9.48 8.22
CA HIS A 45 -10.88 8.09 7.77
C HIS A 45 -11.74 8.01 6.50
N PRO A 46 -11.35 7.24 5.50
CA PRO A 46 -10.21 6.32 5.39
C PRO A 46 -8.99 6.93 4.66
N ARG A 47 -8.84 8.24 4.68
CA ARG A 47 -7.72 8.94 4.04
C ARG A 47 -6.44 8.71 4.83
N PHE A 48 -5.33 8.70 4.12
CA PHE A 48 -4.00 8.75 4.71
C PHE A 48 -3.16 9.81 4.00
N TYR A 49 -2.18 10.32 4.72
CA TYR A 49 -1.23 11.32 4.26
C TYR A 49 0.14 10.94 4.76
N GLU A 50 1.14 10.99 3.86
CA GLU A 50 2.54 10.73 4.20
C GLU A 50 3.42 11.82 3.61
N TRP A 51 4.37 12.31 4.41
CA TRP A 51 5.33 13.32 4.00
C TRP A 51 6.71 12.71 3.78
N PHE A 52 7.37 13.14 2.72
CA PHE A 52 8.74 12.78 2.36
C PHE A 52 9.50 14.08 2.02
N GLY A 53 9.95 14.80 3.06
CA GLY A 53 10.44 16.16 2.90
C GLY A 53 9.31 17.09 2.44
N ASP A 54 9.49 17.75 1.30
CA ASP A 54 8.51 18.63 0.67
C ASP A 54 7.54 17.92 -0.29
N TYR A 55 7.61 16.59 -0.37
CA TYR A 55 6.68 15.76 -1.14
C TYR A 55 5.65 15.12 -0.23
N LYS A 56 4.37 15.32 -0.51
CA LYS A 56 3.24 14.73 0.24
C LYS A 56 2.47 13.74 -0.60
N GLU A 57 2.31 12.54 -0.11
CA GLU A 57 1.37 11.58 -0.67
C GLU A 57 0.04 11.59 0.07
N ALA A 58 -1.05 11.44 -0.68
CA ALA A 58 -2.38 11.31 -0.13
C ALA A 58 -3.10 10.16 -0.83
N GLY A 59 -3.85 9.39 -0.06
CA GLY A 59 -4.60 8.28 -0.60
C GLY A 59 -5.78 7.90 0.26
N VAL A 60 -6.46 6.83 -0.14
CA VAL A 60 -7.61 6.26 0.55
C VAL A 60 -7.32 4.81 0.89
N GLY A 61 -7.37 4.49 2.19
CA GLY A 61 -7.08 3.14 2.68
C GLY A 61 -8.20 2.14 2.39
N LEU A 62 -7.82 0.88 2.15
CA LEU A 62 -8.75 -0.22 1.91
C LEU A 62 -9.46 -0.73 3.19
N ALA A 63 -9.31 -0.05 4.32
CA ALA A 63 -10.06 -0.33 5.55
C ALA A 63 -11.53 0.10 5.46
N CYS A 64 -11.90 0.90 4.46
CA CYS A 64 -13.27 1.34 4.19
C CYS A 64 -13.89 0.47 3.09
N GLU A 65 -15.01 -0.17 3.40
CA GLU A 65 -15.75 -1.01 2.44
C GLU A 65 -16.16 -0.23 1.17
N GLU A 66 -16.56 1.03 1.33
CA GLU A 66 -16.92 1.88 0.18
C GLU A 66 -15.70 2.21 -0.70
N ALA A 67 -14.54 2.47 -0.10
CA ALA A 67 -13.31 2.65 -0.87
C ALA A 67 -12.95 1.40 -1.68
N VAL A 68 -13.03 0.22 -1.06
CA VAL A 68 -12.82 -1.06 -1.76
C VAL A 68 -13.81 -1.24 -2.90
N ARG A 69 -15.09 -0.94 -2.67
CA ARG A 69 -16.14 -1.03 -3.69
C ARG A 69 -15.86 -0.11 -4.87
N MET A 70 -15.42 1.12 -4.62
CA MET A 70 -15.03 2.07 -5.67
C MET A 70 -13.85 1.54 -6.47
N TYR A 71 -12.78 1.08 -5.82
CA TYR A 71 -11.61 0.51 -6.51
C TYR A 71 -11.97 -0.70 -7.37
N LEU A 72 -12.82 -1.60 -6.86
CA LEU A 72 -13.22 -2.80 -7.61
C LEU A 72 -14.23 -2.52 -8.74
N SER A 73 -14.88 -1.36 -8.73
CA SER A 73 -15.82 -0.95 -9.78
C SER A 73 -15.19 -0.12 -10.90
N ASP A 74 -13.92 0.27 -10.74
CA ASP A 74 -13.19 1.04 -11.73
C ASP A 74 -12.28 0.11 -12.54
N ASP A 75 -12.50 0.05 -13.85
CA ASP A 75 -11.71 -0.75 -14.79
C ASP A 75 -10.54 0.06 -15.40
N GLU A 76 -10.44 1.35 -15.08
CA GLU A 76 -9.35 2.20 -15.57
C GLU A 76 -8.03 1.90 -14.86
N PRO A 77 -6.90 2.04 -15.58
CA PRO A 77 -5.58 1.89 -14.96
C PRO A 77 -5.36 2.90 -13.84
N VAL A 78 -4.69 2.47 -12.78
CA VAL A 78 -4.26 3.35 -11.69
C VAL A 78 -3.36 4.46 -12.24
N ARG A 79 -3.64 5.70 -11.85
CA ARG A 79 -2.88 6.89 -12.23
C ARG A 79 -2.59 7.74 -11.02
N PHE A 80 -1.39 8.31 -10.98
CA PHE A 80 -1.01 9.28 -9.96
C PHE A 80 -1.11 10.69 -10.54
N PHE A 81 -1.59 11.62 -9.72
CA PHE A 81 -1.70 13.02 -10.07
C PHE A 81 -0.85 13.83 -9.09
N THR A 82 0.02 14.66 -9.62
CA THR A 82 0.81 15.60 -8.81
C THR A 82 0.22 17.00 -8.94
N LYS A 83 0.12 17.71 -7.83
CA LYS A 83 -0.31 19.11 -7.79
C LYS A 83 0.54 19.87 -6.75
N GLU A 84 0.74 21.13 -6.99
CA GLU A 84 1.29 22.02 -5.98
C GLU A 84 0.24 22.29 -4.89
N ILE A 85 0.67 22.27 -3.64
CA ILE A 85 -0.15 22.57 -2.47
C ILE A 85 0.55 23.65 -1.63
N ASP A 86 -0.23 24.48 -0.96
CA ASP A 86 0.24 25.54 -0.06
C ASP A 86 0.14 25.04 1.39
N GLU A 87 0.93 24.00 1.70
CA GLU A 87 1.04 23.41 3.03
C GLU A 87 2.53 23.42 3.42
N GLU A 88 2.82 23.65 4.70
CA GLU A 88 4.17 23.56 5.20
C GLU A 88 4.61 22.08 5.24
N PRO A 89 5.82 21.76 4.73
CA PRO A 89 6.37 20.41 4.80
C PRO A 89 6.52 19.94 6.25
N ASP A 90 6.52 18.62 6.46
CA ASP A 90 6.93 18.05 7.73
C ASP A 90 8.44 18.18 7.92
N ASP A 91 8.88 18.40 9.16
CA ASP A 91 10.30 18.55 9.53
C ASP A 91 11.12 17.24 9.40
N LEU A 92 10.53 16.17 8.86
CA LEU A 92 11.22 14.90 8.65
C LEU A 92 12.26 15.02 7.54
N GLU A 93 13.54 14.83 7.89
CA GLU A 93 14.61 14.71 6.91
C GLU A 93 14.39 13.45 6.08
N PHE A 94 14.35 13.62 4.75
CA PHE A 94 14.25 12.52 3.80
C PHE A 94 15.27 12.73 2.67
N ASP A 95 15.89 11.63 2.20
CA ASP A 95 16.81 11.68 1.07
C ASP A 95 16.03 11.84 -0.25
N PRO A 96 16.13 13.00 -0.94
CA PRO A 96 15.40 13.24 -2.18
C PRO A 96 15.81 12.28 -3.31
N GLN A 97 17.08 11.84 -3.35
CA GLN A 97 17.56 10.89 -4.36
C GLN A 97 16.96 9.50 -4.15
N LEU A 98 16.89 9.07 -2.90
CA LEU A 98 16.23 7.80 -2.55
C LEU A 98 14.74 7.86 -2.88
N LEU A 99 14.05 8.96 -2.55
CA LEU A 99 12.64 9.15 -2.88
C LEU A 99 12.40 9.03 -4.39
N GLU A 100 13.16 9.78 -5.20
CA GLU A 100 13.05 9.74 -6.66
C GLU A 100 13.24 8.31 -7.20
N THR A 101 14.24 7.60 -6.67
CA THR A 101 14.56 6.22 -7.05
C THR A 101 13.41 5.27 -6.71
N MET A 102 12.84 5.37 -5.50
CA MET A 102 11.72 4.53 -5.08
C MET A 102 10.42 4.84 -5.84
N LEU A 103 10.16 6.11 -6.17
CA LEU A 103 9.03 6.49 -7.02
C LEU A 103 9.17 5.95 -8.44
N PHE A 104 10.40 5.93 -8.97
CA PHE A 104 10.70 5.31 -10.26
C PHE A 104 10.44 3.80 -10.24
N ALA A 105 10.96 3.09 -9.23
CA ALA A 105 10.75 1.66 -9.06
C ALA A 105 9.25 1.32 -8.87
N ARG A 106 8.53 2.10 -8.07
CA ARG A 106 7.07 1.96 -7.89
C ARG A 106 6.32 2.08 -9.22
N THR A 107 6.70 3.06 -10.05
CA THR A 107 6.08 3.24 -11.36
C THR A 107 6.28 2.01 -12.24
N ALA A 108 7.50 1.49 -12.31
CA ALA A 108 7.81 0.28 -13.08
C ALA A 108 7.01 -0.94 -12.60
N PHE A 109 6.83 -1.10 -11.28
CA PHE A 109 5.99 -2.17 -10.72
C PHE A 109 4.52 -2.04 -11.12
N ILE A 110 3.97 -0.84 -11.05
CA ILE A 110 2.57 -0.58 -11.40
C ILE A 110 2.36 -0.80 -12.89
N ASP A 111 3.26 -0.32 -13.74
CA ASP A 111 3.19 -0.52 -15.19
C ASP A 111 3.20 -2.01 -15.54
N LEU A 112 4.10 -2.79 -14.93
CA LEU A 112 4.10 -4.24 -15.12
C LEU A 112 2.82 -4.90 -14.59
N LEU A 113 2.36 -4.55 -13.38
CA LEU A 113 1.14 -5.13 -12.80
C LEU A 113 -0.11 -4.82 -13.64
N GLN A 114 -0.14 -3.69 -14.32
CA GLN A 114 -1.23 -3.29 -15.21
C GLN A 114 -1.09 -3.83 -16.64
N ASN A 115 0.08 -4.33 -17.03
CA ASN A 115 0.30 -4.88 -18.37
C ASN A 115 -0.41 -6.23 -18.54
N ARG A 116 -1.54 -6.20 -19.25
CA ARG A 116 -2.39 -7.38 -19.50
C ARG A 116 -1.85 -8.32 -20.58
N GLU A 117 -0.75 -7.99 -21.24
CA GLU A 117 -0.07 -8.90 -22.17
C GLU A 117 0.57 -10.08 -21.44
N TYR A 118 0.92 -9.90 -20.16
CA TYR A 118 1.45 -10.96 -19.30
C TYR A 118 0.37 -11.58 -18.43
N SER A 119 0.51 -12.87 -18.13
CA SER A 119 -0.35 -13.53 -17.15
C SER A 119 -0.20 -12.88 -15.77
N LEU A 120 -1.23 -12.98 -14.92
CA LEU A 120 -1.13 -12.48 -13.53
C LEU A 120 0.02 -13.15 -12.78
N HIS A 121 0.22 -14.45 -13.01
CA HIS A 121 1.33 -15.20 -12.44
C HIS A 121 2.69 -14.58 -12.80
N ASP A 122 2.94 -14.32 -14.09
CA ASP A 122 4.22 -13.79 -14.56
C ASP A 122 4.48 -12.39 -14.01
N ARG A 123 3.44 -11.55 -13.96
CA ARG A 123 3.53 -10.21 -13.34
C ARG A 123 3.88 -10.28 -11.87
N LEU A 124 3.22 -11.14 -11.10
CA LEU A 124 3.49 -11.29 -9.66
C LEU A 124 4.88 -11.86 -9.40
N VAL A 125 5.32 -12.88 -10.17
CA VAL A 125 6.67 -13.44 -10.07
C VAL A 125 7.72 -12.35 -10.24
N ASN A 126 7.59 -11.54 -11.30
CA ASN A 126 8.58 -10.50 -11.59
C ASN A 126 8.59 -9.40 -10.52
N VAL A 127 7.42 -8.94 -10.05
CA VAL A 127 7.35 -7.94 -8.99
C VAL A 127 7.97 -8.47 -7.70
N LEU A 128 7.67 -9.70 -7.29
CA LEU A 128 8.21 -10.28 -6.07
C LEU A 128 9.73 -10.51 -6.15
N SER A 129 10.24 -11.01 -7.30
CA SER A 129 11.69 -11.18 -7.52
C SER A 129 12.40 -9.83 -7.48
N ALA A 130 11.91 -8.84 -8.24
CA ALA A 130 12.51 -7.52 -8.27
C ALA A 130 12.43 -6.80 -6.90
N THR A 131 11.37 -7.02 -6.13
CA THR A 131 11.27 -6.48 -4.76
C THR A 131 12.39 -7.03 -3.86
N ALA A 132 12.70 -8.33 -3.96
CA ALA A 132 13.78 -8.93 -3.18
C ALA A 132 15.16 -8.40 -3.60
N GLU A 133 15.40 -8.23 -4.90
CA GLU A 133 16.62 -7.64 -5.45
C GLU A 133 16.78 -6.17 -5.03
N ILE A 134 15.70 -5.37 -5.13
CA ILE A 134 15.67 -3.98 -4.69
C ILE A 134 15.91 -3.86 -3.18
N GLN A 135 15.32 -4.76 -2.37
CA GLN A 135 15.58 -4.74 -0.93
C GLN A 135 17.06 -4.95 -0.64
N TYR A 136 17.71 -5.88 -1.35
CA TYR A 136 19.15 -6.10 -1.19
C TYR A 136 19.97 -4.86 -1.60
N ALA A 137 19.66 -4.26 -2.75
CA ALA A 137 20.32 -3.04 -3.21
C ALA A 137 20.08 -1.84 -2.25
N LEU A 138 18.89 -1.77 -1.63
CA LEU A 138 18.57 -0.77 -0.63
C LEU A 138 19.40 -0.94 0.65
N ASP A 139 19.59 -2.18 1.11
CA ASP A 139 20.42 -2.49 2.28
C ASP A 139 21.91 -2.15 2.03
N GLU A 140 22.37 -2.18 0.77
CA GLU A 140 23.72 -1.76 0.34
C GLU A 140 23.78 -0.26 -0.05
N GLU A 141 22.69 0.49 0.07
CA GLU A 141 22.56 1.91 -0.30
C GLU A 141 22.86 2.18 -1.81
N ASP A 142 22.64 1.18 -2.68
CA ASP A 142 22.91 1.27 -4.12
C ASP A 142 21.65 1.71 -4.90
N THR A 143 21.46 3.02 -5.02
CA THR A 143 20.32 3.60 -5.75
C THR A 143 20.39 3.38 -7.26
N GLU A 144 21.58 3.21 -7.84
CA GLU A 144 21.73 2.94 -9.28
C GLU A 144 21.33 1.51 -9.62
N GLU A 145 21.64 0.55 -8.75
CA GLU A 145 21.19 -0.84 -8.90
C GLU A 145 19.66 -0.93 -8.77
N ILE A 146 19.04 -0.20 -7.83
CA ILE A 146 17.57 -0.12 -7.73
C ILE A 146 16.94 0.35 -9.05
N LYS A 147 17.50 1.39 -9.68
CA LYS A 147 17.02 1.90 -10.97
C LYS A 147 17.21 0.88 -12.08
N ALA A 148 18.36 0.18 -12.11
CA ALA A 148 18.63 -0.85 -13.11
C ALA A 148 17.62 -2.00 -13.01
N ILE A 149 17.37 -2.53 -11.81
CA ILE A 149 16.39 -3.59 -11.55
C ILE A 149 14.99 -3.14 -12.00
N ALA A 150 14.59 -1.90 -11.68
CA ALA A 150 13.29 -1.37 -12.07
C ALA A 150 13.14 -1.24 -13.59
N GLN A 151 14.21 -0.84 -14.31
CA GLN A 151 14.22 -0.76 -15.77
C GLN A 151 14.05 -2.13 -16.43
N GLU A 152 14.63 -3.19 -15.85
CA GLU A 152 14.51 -4.56 -16.35
C GLU A 152 13.05 -5.04 -16.45
N LEU A 153 12.14 -4.51 -15.62
CA LEU A 153 10.71 -4.84 -15.65
C LEU A 153 9.99 -4.38 -16.91
N SER A 154 10.63 -3.59 -17.76
CA SER A 154 10.15 -3.21 -19.09
C SER A 154 10.64 -4.11 -20.22
N HIS A 155 11.55 -5.07 -19.93
CA HIS A 155 12.21 -5.93 -20.91
C HIS A 155 11.56 -7.32 -20.97
N PRO A 156 10.85 -7.70 -22.05
CA PRO A 156 10.14 -8.97 -22.16
C PRO A 156 11.00 -10.21 -21.95
N GLU A 157 12.26 -10.16 -22.42
CA GLU A 157 13.22 -11.25 -22.27
C GLU A 157 13.60 -11.49 -20.80
N ILE A 158 13.77 -10.42 -20.02
CA ILE A 158 14.12 -10.53 -18.59
C ILE A 158 12.90 -11.02 -17.80
N ILE A 159 11.71 -10.52 -18.12
CA ILE A 159 10.45 -10.98 -17.53
C ILE A 159 10.28 -12.50 -17.73
N ALA A 160 10.55 -13.01 -18.94
CA ALA A 160 10.47 -14.44 -19.23
C ALA A 160 11.54 -15.25 -18.50
N GLU A 161 12.78 -14.76 -18.43
CA GLU A 161 13.90 -15.42 -17.76
C GLU A 161 13.65 -15.57 -16.26
N ARG A 162 13.13 -14.55 -15.58
CA ARG A 162 12.79 -14.60 -14.16
C ARG A 162 11.74 -15.67 -13.87
N VAL A 163 10.70 -15.75 -14.70
CA VAL A 163 9.66 -16.79 -14.57
C VAL A 163 10.24 -18.19 -14.74
N GLU A 164 11.08 -18.41 -15.74
CA GLU A 164 11.73 -19.72 -15.96
C GLU A 164 12.73 -20.07 -14.86
N SER A 165 13.45 -19.11 -14.32
CA SER A 165 14.39 -19.30 -13.21
C SER A 165 13.63 -19.71 -11.94
N LEU A 166 12.51 -19.07 -11.65
CA LEU A 166 11.67 -19.45 -10.51
C LEU A 166 11.09 -20.85 -10.67
N LYS A 167 10.59 -21.21 -11.86
CA LYS A 167 10.09 -22.57 -12.14
C LYS A 167 11.14 -23.64 -11.88
N LYS A 168 12.40 -23.38 -12.22
CA LYS A 168 13.53 -24.29 -11.97
C LYS A 168 13.90 -24.39 -10.49
N ALA A 169 13.73 -23.28 -9.75
CA ALA A 169 14.03 -23.22 -8.32
C ALA A 169 12.94 -23.82 -7.43
N LEU A 170 11.70 -23.90 -7.94
CA LEU A 170 10.57 -24.44 -7.19
C LEU A 170 10.74 -25.98 -7.02
N PRO A 171 10.47 -26.50 -5.83
CA PRO A 171 10.50 -27.93 -5.58
C PRO A 171 9.40 -28.66 -6.35
N GLU A 172 9.63 -29.95 -6.64
CA GLU A 172 8.69 -30.80 -7.37
C GLU A 172 7.29 -30.97 -6.69
N LYS A 173 7.16 -30.59 -5.40
CA LYS A 173 5.92 -30.70 -4.63
C LYS A 173 5.47 -29.35 -4.05
N PRO A 174 4.91 -28.47 -4.86
CA PRO A 174 4.49 -27.14 -4.41
C PRO A 174 3.40 -27.16 -3.32
N LEU A 175 2.53 -28.19 -3.28
CA LEU A 175 1.46 -28.29 -2.26
C LEU A 175 2.02 -28.58 -0.85
N GLU A 176 3.05 -29.41 -0.72
CA GLU A 176 3.70 -29.70 0.57
C GLU A 176 4.34 -28.44 1.17
N ASN A 177 4.86 -27.56 0.31
CA ASN A 177 5.42 -26.27 0.74
C ASN A 177 4.34 -25.24 1.08
N ALA A 178 3.20 -25.23 0.40
CA ALA A 178 2.08 -24.39 0.74
C ALA A 178 1.50 -24.74 2.12
N GLU A 179 1.38 -26.03 2.45
CA GLU A 179 0.97 -26.51 3.78
C GLU A 179 2.00 -26.09 4.85
N ASN A 180 3.28 -26.22 4.60
CA ASN A 180 4.33 -25.78 5.51
C ASN A 180 4.34 -24.25 5.69
N MET A 181 4.05 -23.47 4.65
CA MET A 181 3.95 -22.03 4.73
C MET A 181 2.70 -21.59 5.52
N LEU A 182 1.56 -22.26 5.37
CA LEU A 182 0.37 -22.03 6.18
C LEU A 182 0.62 -22.34 7.64
N LEU A 183 1.29 -23.45 7.96
CA LEU A 183 1.70 -23.81 9.32
C LEU A 183 2.69 -22.79 9.93
N TYR A 184 3.48 -22.12 9.10
CA TYR A 184 4.39 -21.05 9.54
C TYR A 184 3.60 -19.77 9.88
N LEU A 185 2.62 -19.42 9.08
CA LEU A 185 1.75 -18.26 9.29
C LEU A 185 0.82 -18.43 10.50
N GLU A 186 0.40 -19.66 10.81
CA GLU A 186 -0.39 -19.96 12.03
C GLU A 186 0.39 -19.83 13.34
N ARG A 187 1.71 -19.71 13.28
CA ARG A 187 2.61 -19.58 14.44
C ARG A 187 3.09 -18.15 14.70
N LEU A 188 2.77 -17.20 13.80
CA LEU A 188 3.01 -15.77 13.95
C LEU A 188 1.83 -15.09 14.62
#